data_9176681f5c6382307e3857b23b511bf0
#
_entry.id   9176681f5c6382307e3857b23b511bf0
#
_cell.length_a   1.000
_cell.length_b   1.000
_cell.length_c   1.000
_cell.angle_alpha   90.00
_cell.angle_beta   90.00
_cell.angle_gamma   90.00
#
_symmetry.space_group_name_H-M   'P 1'
#
loop_
_entity.id
_entity.type
_entity.pdbx_description
1 polymer ?
#
loop_
_entity_poly.entity_id
_entity_poly.type
_entity_poly.pdbx_seq_one_letter_code
_entity_poly.pdbx_strand_id
1 'polypeptide(L)'
;MLNIEKKQIAYNKVGRATAIKYIVIHDTGNKSKGADADAHFNYFNGGNRNSSADFFVDDKKILQVNDYTRYYTWQVGDGKGKYGVTNANSIGIEICVNADGDYEKAFNNAIELTKYLMKELNIPIERVIRHYDASRKNCPASMNNNDWYKWSVFKESLQEDKNMAKFIDTKGHYAEKAIDELKDMGIVKGVTENKFMPDEPIKRADVAIMVRNAIRYITGK
;
A
#
# COMPACT_ATOMS: atom_id res chain seq x y z
N MET A 1 -3.82 7.07 12.19
CA MET A 1 -4.80 6.17 11.52
C MET A 1 -5.10 6.78 10.15
N LEU A 2 -5.01 5.99 9.08
CA LEU A 2 -5.27 6.47 7.72
C LEU A 2 -6.73 6.94 7.61
N ASN A 3 -6.94 8.19 7.15
CA ASN A 3 -8.30 8.74 7.02
C ASN A 3 -8.87 8.37 5.64
N ILE A 4 -9.81 7.44 5.61
CA ILE A 4 -10.50 6.98 4.40
C ILE A 4 -11.95 7.45 4.47
N GLU A 5 -12.32 8.37 3.58
CA GLU A 5 -13.71 8.75 3.36
C GLU A 5 -14.44 7.63 2.62
N LYS A 6 -15.68 7.31 3.02
CA LYS A 6 -16.47 6.20 2.42
C LYS A 6 -17.71 6.71 1.74
N LYS A 7 -17.87 6.36 0.49
CA LYS A 7 -19.09 6.52 -0.32
C LYS A 7 -19.40 5.17 -0.99
N GLN A 8 -20.51 5.06 -1.67
CA GLN A 8 -20.88 3.82 -2.36
C GLN A 8 -21.45 4.13 -3.74
N ILE A 9 -20.78 3.68 -4.80
CA ILE A 9 -21.31 3.76 -6.17
C ILE A 9 -22.50 2.80 -6.33
N ALA A 10 -23.47 3.21 -7.15
CA ALA A 10 -24.65 2.41 -7.45
C ALA A 10 -24.42 1.41 -8.60
N TYR A 11 -23.54 1.72 -9.54
CA TYR A 11 -23.37 1.02 -10.81
C TYR A 11 -22.05 0.24 -10.90
N ASN A 12 -22.01 -0.71 -11.84
CA ASN A 12 -20.79 -1.45 -12.24
C ASN A 12 -20.08 -2.16 -11.08
N LYS A 13 -20.85 -2.77 -10.20
CA LYS A 13 -20.39 -3.64 -9.12
C LYS A 13 -21.25 -4.90 -9.08
N VAL A 14 -20.63 -5.99 -8.65
CA VAL A 14 -21.27 -7.31 -8.55
C VAL A 14 -20.91 -7.93 -7.20
N GLY A 15 -21.80 -8.75 -6.63
CA GLY A 15 -21.57 -9.47 -5.39
C GLY A 15 -20.29 -10.30 -5.46
N ARG A 16 -19.43 -10.16 -4.45
CA ARG A 16 -18.15 -10.87 -4.38
C ARG A 16 -18.32 -12.23 -3.71
N ALA A 17 -17.96 -13.29 -4.43
CA ALA A 17 -17.87 -14.64 -3.89
C ALA A 17 -16.42 -15.18 -3.92
N THR A 18 -15.49 -14.41 -4.46
CA THR A 18 -14.09 -14.81 -4.65
C THR A 18 -13.18 -14.04 -3.69
N ALA A 19 -12.24 -14.72 -3.07
CA ALA A 19 -11.23 -14.09 -2.22
C ALA A 19 -10.39 -13.06 -3.00
N ILE A 20 -10.10 -11.94 -2.35
CA ILE A 20 -9.23 -10.90 -2.89
C ILE A 20 -7.79 -11.41 -2.84
N LYS A 21 -7.10 -11.37 -3.97
CA LYS A 21 -5.72 -11.86 -4.11
C LYS A 21 -4.76 -10.78 -4.59
N TYR A 22 -5.27 -9.72 -5.23
CA TYR A 22 -4.45 -8.68 -5.86
C TYR A 22 -4.95 -7.29 -5.50
N ILE A 23 -4.01 -6.35 -5.38
CA ILE A 23 -4.27 -4.92 -5.42
C ILE A 23 -3.74 -4.42 -6.76
N VAL A 24 -4.59 -3.76 -7.52
CA VAL A 24 -4.26 -3.25 -8.86
C VAL A 24 -4.20 -1.74 -8.81
N ILE A 25 -3.07 -1.20 -9.24
CA ILE A 25 -2.82 0.24 -9.30
C ILE A 25 -3.12 0.75 -10.69
N HIS A 26 -3.91 1.82 -10.73
CA HIS A 26 -4.30 2.55 -11.93
C HIS A 26 -4.00 4.03 -11.78
N ASP A 27 -4.07 4.76 -12.87
CA ASP A 27 -4.35 6.19 -12.84
C ASP A 27 -5.65 6.49 -13.59
N THR A 28 -6.32 7.56 -13.20
CA THR A 28 -7.61 7.95 -13.81
C THR A 28 -7.48 8.38 -15.28
N GLY A 29 -6.25 8.70 -15.74
CA GLY A 29 -5.97 9.19 -17.09
C GLY A 29 -6.58 10.56 -17.40
N ASN A 30 -7.39 11.13 -16.52
CA ASN A 30 -8.09 12.40 -16.71
C ASN A 30 -7.28 13.56 -16.13
N LYS A 31 -6.63 14.34 -17.00
CA LYS A 31 -5.81 15.50 -16.65
C LYS A 31 -6.60 16.82 -16.57
N SER A 32 -7.92 16.79 -16.75
CA SER A 32 -8.75 18.00 -16.66
C SER A 32 -8.67 18.59 -15.25
N LYS A 33 -8.73 19.93 -15.15
CA LYS A 33 -8.86 20.59 -13.85
C LYS A 33 -10.16 20.14 -13.16
N GLY A 34 -10.11 19.95 -11.86
CA GLY A 34 -11.22 19.48 -11.05
C GLY A 34 -11.55 17.98 -11.21
N ALA A 35 -10.75 17.18 -11.94
CA ALA A 35 -10.94 15.73 -12.05
C ALA A 35 -10.32 15.00 -10.82
N ASP A 36 -10.75 15.40 -9.62
CA ASP A 36 -10.35 14.84 -8.34
C ASP A 36 -11.16 13.57 -7.97
N ALA A 37 -10.96 13.04 -6.77
CA ALA A 37 -11.62 11.83 -6.30
C ALA A 37 -13.15 11.98 -6.25
N ASP A 38 -13.66 13.15 -5.84
CA ASP A 38 -15.10 13.40 -5.79
C ASP A 38 -15.72 13.51 -7.20
N ALA A 39 -15.03 14.15 -8.14
CA ALA A 39 -15.48 14.22 -9.53
C ALA A 39 -15.58 12.82 -10.15
N HIS A 40 -14.60 11.95 -9.91
CA HIS A 40 -14.64 10.56 -10.37
C HIS A 40 -15.76 9.76 -9.69
N PHE A 41 -15.96 9.91 -8.38
CA PHE A 41 -17.11 9.30 -7.71
C PHE A 41 -18.44 9.72 -8.37
N ASN A 42 -18.64 11.03 -8.57
CA ASN A 42 -19.87 11.54 -9.17
C ASN A 42 -20.09 11.01 -10.59
N TYR A 43 -19.01 10.93 -11.40
CA TYR A 43 -19.05 10.35 -12.73
C TYR A 43 -19.50 8.88 -12.72
N PHE A 44 -18.87 8.04 -11.88
CA PHE A 44 -19.19 6.61 -11.82
C PHE A 44 -20.51 6.31 -11.11
N ASN A 45 -20.95 7.19 -10.21
CA ASN A 45 -22.25 7.08 -9.55
C ASN A 45 -23.40 7.66 -10.40
N GLY A 46 -23.10 8.42 -11.44
CA GLY A 46 -24.08 9.05 -12.33
C GLY A 46 -24.65 8.12 -13.42
N GLY A 47 -24.28 6.84 -13.45
CA GLY A 47 -24.80 5.88 -14.44
C GLY A 47 -23.83 4.75 -14.78
N ASN A 48 -24.32 3.84 -15.64
CA ASN A 48 -23.47 2.76 -16.14
C ASN A 48 -22.38 3.30 -17.07
N ARG A 49 -21.11 3.10 -16.71
CA ARG A 49 -19.91 3.49 -17.46
C ARG A 49 -19.15 2.30 -18.03
N ASN A 50 -19.65 1.07 -17.86
CA ASN A 50 -18.97 -0.19 -18.18
C ASN A 50 -17.58 -0.32 -17.51
N SER A 51 -17.34 0.46 -16.47
CA SER A 51 -16.13 0.44 -15.64
C SER A 51 -16.44 1.04 -14.26
N SER A 52 -15.59 0.78 -13.30
CA SER A 52 -15.64 1.32 -11.94
C SER A 52 -14.33 1.02 -11.22
N ALA A 53 -14.16 1.56 -10.01
CA ALA A 53 -13.03 1.29 -9.14
C ALA A 53 -13.48 1.08 -7.69
N ASP A 54 -12.58 0.62 -6.83
CA ASP A 54 -12.86 0.49 -5.40
C ASP A 54 -12.45 1.76 -4.64
N PHE A 55 -11.39 2.43 -5.11
CA PHE A 55 -10.86 3.65 -4.51
C PHE A 55 -10.47 4.68 -5.58
N PHE A 56 -10.71 5.95 -5.26
CA PHE A 56 -10.09 7.10 -5.91
C PHE A 56 -9.21 7.83 -4.89
N VAL A 57 -8.00 8.19 -5.29
CA VAL A 57 -7.01 8.82 -4.42
C VAL A 57 -6.49 10.09 -5.08
N ASP A 58 -6.64 11.22 -4.43
CA ASP A 58 -6.08 12.50 -4.83
C ASP A 58 -5.13 13.09 -3.76
N ASP A 59 -4.68 14.31 -3.93
CA ASP A 59 -3.77 15.02 -3.04
C ASP A 59 -4.39 15.42 -1.69
N LYS A 60 -5.71 15.31 -1.55
CA LYS A 60 -6.47 15.78 -0.39
C LYS A 60 -7.11 14.64 0.39
N LYS A 61 -7.46 13.55 -0.30
CA LYS A 61 -8.22 12.45 0.31
C LYS A 61 -7.98 11.09 -0.34
N ILE A 62 -8.34 10.08 0.42
CA ILE A 62 -8.56 8.72 -0.03
C ILE A 62 -10.06 8.46 0.03
N LEU A 63 -10.68 8.21 -1.10
CA LEU A 63 -12.10 7.97 -1.22
C LEU A 63 -12.38 6.51 -1.58
N GLN A 64 -12.90 5.75 -0.62
CA GLN A 64 -13.42 4.41 -0.87
C GLN A 64 -14.82 4.54 -1.48
N VAL A 65 -15.02 4.02 -2.68
CA VAL A 65 -16.29 4.14 -3.41
C VAL A 65 -17.03 2.81 -3.60
N ASN A 66 -16.47 1.73 -3.05
CA ASN A 66 -17.07 0.41 -3.06
C ASN A 66 -16.79 -0.31 -1.73
N ASP A 67 -17.78 -1.01 -1.20
CA ASP A 67 -17.55 -2.01 -0.15
C ASP A 67 -16.92 -3.27 -0.79
N TYR A 68 -15.59 -3.26 -0.90
CA TYR A 68 -14.82 -4.32 -1.55
C TYR A 68 -14.92 -5.67 -0.84
N THR A 69 -15.42 -5.71 0.40
CA THR A 69 -15.66 -6.98 1.10
C THR A 69 -16.90 -7.69 0.58
N ARG A 70 -17.89 -6.94 0.10
CA ARG A 70 -19.19 -7.43 -0.39
C ARG A 70 -19.31 -7.44 -1.90
N TYR A 71 -18.60 -6.52 -2.59
CA TYR A 71 -18.72 -6.34 -4.04
C TYR A 71 -17.35 -6.24 -4.68
N TYR A 72 -17.24 -6.64 -5.95
CA TYR A 72 -16.12 -6.30 -6.81
C TYR A 72 -16.55 -5.30 -7.88
N THR A 73 -15.62 -4.48 -8.32
CA THR A 73 -15.78 -3.44 -9.34
C THR A 73 -15.24 -3.90 -10.70
N TRP A 74 -15.54 -3.14 -11.76
CA TRP A 74 -15.16 -3.48 -13.14
C TRP A 74 -13.93 -2.65 -13.53
N GLN A 75 -12.75 -3.10 -13.16
CA GLN A 75 -11.50 -2.35 -13.30
C GLN A 75 -10.46 -2.98 -14.24
N VAL A 76 -10.43 -4.31 -14.35
CA VAL A 76 -9.44 -5.06 -15.14
C VAL A 76 -10.09 -6.08 -16.09
N GLY A 77 -11.35 -5.88 -16.45
CA GLY A 77 -12.12 -6.80 -17.28
C GLY A 77 -11.59 -6.95 -18.71
N ASP A 78 -10.84 -5.96 -19.21
CA ASP A 78 -10.17 -5.95 -20.50
C ASP A 78 -9.10 -7.05 -20.65
N GLY A 79 -8.47 -7.46 -19.54
CA GLY A 79 -7.51 -8.57 -19.49
C GLY A 79 -8.14 -9.95 -19.64
N LYS A 80 -9.47 -10.08 -19.50
CA LYS A 80 -10.23 -11.34 -19.60
C LYS A 80 -9.64 -12.49 -18.77
N GLY A 81 -8.93 -12.16 -17.66
CA GLY A 81 -8.27 -13.12 -16.78
C GLY A 81 -7.02 -13.81 -17.37
N LYS A 82 -6.53 -13.38 -18.52
CA LYS A 82 -5.40 -14.01 -19.24
C LYS A 82 -4.16 -14.18 -18.35
N TYR A 83 -3.92 -13.24 -17.42
CA TYR A 83 -2.76 -13.24 -16.54
C TYR A 83 -3.13 -13.60 -15.08
N GLY A 84 -4.27 -14.29 -14.88
CA GLY A 84 -4.73 -14.73 -13.55
C GLY A 84 -5.40 -13.67 -12.71
N VAL A 85 -5.50 -12.42 -13.20
CA VAL A 85 -6.12 -11.28 -12.53
C VAL A 85 -7.49 -11.01 -13.14
N THR A 86 -8.51 -10.89 -12.31
CA THR A 86 -9.89 -10.61 -12.70
C THR A 86 -10.49 -9.55 -11.78
N ASN A 87 -11.61 -8.94 -12.20
CA ASN A 87 -12.37 -8.04 -11.34
C ASN A 87 -12.73 -8.71 -10.01
N ALA A 88 -13.12 -9.99 -10.02
CA ALA A 88 -13.59 -10.70 -8.84
C ALA A 88 -12.49 -10.99 -7.80
N ASN A 89 -11.23 -11.17 -8.22
CA ASN A 89 -10.12 -11.51 -7.32
C ASN A 89 -9.18 -10.34 -7.00
N SER A 90 -9.58 -9.10 -7.35
CA SER A 90 -8.74 -7.91 -7.14
C SER A 90 -9.51 -6.72 -6.55
N ILE A 91 -8.76 -5.74 -6.08
CA ILE A 91 -9.20 -4.39 -5.68
C ILE A 91 -8.48 -3.39 -6.57
N GLY A 92 -9.17 -2.34 -7.04
CA GLY A 92 -8.60 -1.27 -7.86
C GLY A 92 -8.44 0.03 -7.10
N ILE A 93 -7.23 0.61 -7.20
CA ILE A 93 -6.90 1.94 -6.70
C ILE A 93 -6.60 2.83 -7.89
N GLU A 94 -7.41 3.85 -8.11
CA GLU A 94 -7.25 4.87 -9.14
C GLU A 94 -6.60 6.13 -8.56
N ILE A 95 -5.40 6.47 -9.02
CA ILE A 95 -4.70 7.69 -8.62
C ILE A 95 -5.12 8.83 -9.55
N CYS A 96 -5.62 9.92 -8.98
CA CYS A 96 -6.01 11.09 -9.74
C CYS A 96 -4.78 11.80 -10.33
N VAL A 97 -4.90 12.25 -11.59
CA VAL A 97 -3.83 12.90 -12.35
C VAL A 97 -4.25 14.27 -12.88
N ASN A 98 -5.27 14.88 -12.23
CA ASN A 98 -5.80 16.20 -12.62
C ASN A 98 -4.73 17.29 -12.53
N ALA A 99 -4.78 18.22 -13.49
CA ALA A 99 -3.74 19.24 -13.67
C ALA A 99 -3.63 20.28 -12.55
N ASP A 100 -4.67 20.40 -11.72
CA ASP A 100 -4.75 21.30 -10.57
C ASP A 100 -4.55 20.60 -9.21
N GLY A 101 -4.25 19.29 -9.23
CA GLY A 101 -3.86 18.49 -8.05
C GLY A 101 -2.35 18.36 -7.92
N ASP A 102 -1.91 17.97 -6.73
CA ASP A 102 -0.52 17.59 -6.44
C ASP A 102 -0.36 16.06 -6.62
N TYR A 103 0.14 15.66 -7.78
CA TYR A 103 0.31 14.24 -8.09
C TYR A 103 1.24 13.51 -7.10
N GLU A 104 2.30 14.16 -6.58
CA GLU A 104 3.21 13.51 -5.63
C GLU A 104 2.50 13.21 -4.30
N LYS A 105 1.61 14.10 -3.85
CA LYS A 105 0.77 13.80 -2.68
C LYS A 105 -0.24 12.70 -2.95
N ALA A 106 -0.92 12.70 -4.11
CA ALA A 106 -1.82 11.63 -4.50
C ALA A 106 -1.09 10.26 -4.58
N PHE A 107 0.12 10.26 -5.12
CA PHE A 107 1.00 9.09 -5.19
C PHE A 107 1.36 8.57 -3.78
N ASN A 108 1.75 9.45 -2.86
CA ASN A 108 2.06 9.06 -1.47
C ASN A 108 0.81 8.58 -0.72
N ASN A 109 -0.34 9.21 -0.91
CA ASN A 109 -1.60 8.74 -0.35
C ASN A 109 -1.98 7.33 -0.86
N ALA A 110 -1.70 7.04 -2.13
CA ALA A 110 -1.91 5.72 -2.70
C ALA A 110 -0.95 4.66 -2.15
N ILE A 111 0.31 5.02 -1.85
CA ILE A 111 1.26 4.14 -1.13
C ILE A 111 0.70 3.79 0.25
N GLU A 112 0.28 4.78 1.03
CA GLU A 112 -0.27 4.56 2.37
C GLU A 112 -1.54 3.69 2.35
N LEU A 113 -2.46 3.94 1.40
CA LEU A 113 -3.63 3.09 1.20
C LEU A 113 -3.23 1.66 0.84
N THR A 114 -2.25 1.51 -0.05
CA THR A 114 -1.80 0.18 -0.49
C THR A 114 -1.17 -0.60 0.66
N LYS A 115 -0.30 0.03 1.48
CA LYS A 115 0.25 -0.58 2.70
C LYS A 115 -0.85 -1.03 3.66
N TYR A 116 -1.84 -0.15 3.88
CA TYR A 116 -3.00 -0.48 4.72
C TYR A 116 -3.75 -1.71 4.20
N LEU A 117 -4.09 -1.76 2.91
CA LEU A 117 -4.81 -2.87 2.29
C LEU A 117 -3.99 -4.17 2.25
N MET A 118 -2.68 -4.08 2.01
CA MET A 118 -1.77 -5.24 2.09
C MET A 118 -1.83 -5.88 3.47
N LYS A 119 -1.78 -5.08 4.53
CA LYS A 119 -1.86 -5.55 5.92
C LYS A 119 -3.25 -6.08 6.26
N GLU A 120 -4.30 -5.34 5.95
CA GLU A 120 -5.71 -5.67 6.23
C GLU A 120 -6.12 -7.00 5.58
N LEU A 121 -5.69 -7.24 4.34
CA LEU A 121 -6.08 -8.37 3.52
C LEU A 121 -5.01 -9.47 3.42
N ASN A 122 -3.89 -9.31 4.12
CA ASN A 122 -2.74 -10.20 4.05
C ASN A 122 -2.28 -10.47 2.61
N ILE A 123 -2.19 -9.40 1.80
CA ILE A 123 -1.76 -9.45 0.40
C ILE A 123 -0.26 -9.14 0.34
N PRO A 124 0.58 -10.08 -0.14
CA PRO A 124 2.01 -9.86 -0.24
C PRO A 124 2.33 -8.86 -1.38
N ILE A 125 3.49 -8.23 -1.26
CA ILE A 125 3.92 -7.16 -2.19
C ILE A 125 3.96 -7.60 -3.66
N GLU A 126 4.24 -8.88 -3.95
CA GLU A 126 4.26 -9.45 -5.28
C GLU A 126 2.89 -9.44 -5.96
N ARG A 127 1.82 -9.33 -5.16
CA ARG A 127 0.44 -9.25 -5.63
C ARG A 127 -0.12 -7.83 -5.67
N VAL A 128 0.70 -6.83 -5.37
CA VAL A 128 0.44 -5.45 -5.73
C VAL A 128 1.01 -5.23 -7.12
N ILE A 129 0.13 -4.99 -8.09
CA ILE A 129 0.46 -5.00 -9.53
C ILE A 129 -0.11 -3.78 -10.24
N ARG A 130 0.38 -3.51 -11.44
CA ARG A 130 -0.20 -2.49 -12.35
C ARG A 130 -1.37 -3.08 -13.12
N HIS A 131 -2.26 -2.25 -13.61
CA HIS A 131 -3.23 -2.68 -14.64
C HIS A 131 -2.51 -3.29 -15.85
N TYR A 132 -1.34 -2.75 -16.23
CA TYR A 132 -0.48 -3.31 -17.27
C TYR A 132 -0.22 -4.81 -17.05
N ASP A 133 0.02 -5.25 -15.84
CA ASP A 133 0.33 -6.66 -15.54
C ASP A 133 -0.90 -7.55 -15.74
N ALA A 134 -2.11 -7.01 -15.57
CA ALA A 134 -3.37 -7.72 -15.73
C ALA A 134 -3.86 -7.81 -17.19
N SER A 135 -3.54 -6.81 -18.06
CA SER A 135 -4.12 -6.74 -19.42
C SER A 135 -3.17 -6.27 -20.52
N ARG A 136 -1.99 -5.76 -20.17
CA ARG A 136 -1.05 -5.05 -21.06
C ARG A 136 -1.50 -3.64 -21.46
N LYS A 137 -2.58 -3.13 -20.89
CA LYS A 137 -2.95 -1.71 -21.02
C LYS A 137 -1.86 -0.83 -20.40
N ASN A 138 -1.49 0.27 -21.05
CA ASN A 138 -0.56 1.25 -20.50
C ASN A 138 -1.21 2.02 -19.34
N CYS A 139 -1.27 1.40 -18.17
CA CYS A 139 -1.86 1.94 -16.94
C CYS A 139 -1.17 1.32 -15.71
N PRO A 140 -0.77 2.13 -14.74
CA PRO A 140 -0.89 3.61 -14.67
C PRO A 140 0.12 4.30 -15.61
N ALA A 141 -0.38 5.09 -16.57
CA ALA A 141 0.47 5.75 -17.57
C ALA A 141 1.38 6.82 -16.94
N SER A 142 0.94 7.43 -15.83
CA SER A 142 1.71 8.38 -15.04
C SER A 142 2.99 7.80 -14.43
N MET A 143 3.07 6.48 -14.30
CA MET A 143 4.24 5.77 -13.74
C MET A 143 5.13 5.14 -14.83
N ASN A 144 4.70 5.20 -16.09
CA ASN A 144 5.43 4.61 -17.22
C ASN A 144 6.36 5.64 -17.90
N ASN A 145 7.23 6.26 -17.12
CA ASN A 145 8.35 7.05 -17.62
C ASN A 145 9.64 6.27 -17.39
N ASN A 146 10.58 6.32 -18.32
CA ASN A 146 11.86 5.64 -18.20
C ASN A 146 11.70 4.16 -17.76
N ASP A 147 10.98 3.38 -18.55
CA ASP A 147 10.75 1.95 -18.30
C ASP A 147 10.17 1.62 -16.92
N TRP A 148 9.10 2.30 -16.56
CA TRP A 148 8.39 2.10 -15.29
C TRP A 148 9.18 2.51 -14.04
N TYR A 149 10.12 3.45 -14.15
CA TYR A 149 10.92 3.91 -13.00
C TYR A 149 10.04 4.32 -11.79
N LYS A 150 8.98 5.12 -12.03
CA LYS A 150 8.10 5.56 -10.94
C LYS A 150 7.30 4.41 -10.32
N TRP A 151 7.01 3.35 -11.07
CA TRP A 151 6.46 2.12 -10.51
C TRP A 151 7.45 1.39 -9.60
N SER A 152 8.74 1.35 -9.95
CA SER A 152 9.77 0.78 -9.08
C SER A 152 9.84 1.54 -7.76
N VAL A 153 9.81 2.89 -7.80
CA VAL A 153 9.74 3.73 -6.59
C VAL A 153 8.49 3.41 -5.77
N PHE A 154 7.32 3.25 -6.41
CA PHE A 154 6.09 2.84 -5.72
C PHE A 154 6.26 1.50 -4.99
N LYS A 155 6.80 0.49 -5.68
CA LYS A 155 7.03 -0.85 -5.10
C LYS A 155 8.05 -0.83 -3.97
N GLU A 156 9.14 -0.09 -4.09
CA GLU A 156 10.13 0.09 -3.03
C GLU A 156 9.52 0.75 -1.79
N SER A 157 8.66 1.75 -2.01
CA SER A 157 7.95 2.43 -0.91
C SER A 157 6.93 1.56 -0.18
N LEU A 158 6.47 0.45 -0.78
CA LEU A 158 5.59 -0.52 -0.12
C LEU A 158 6.34 -1.50 0.78
N GLN A 159 7.65 -1.66 0.59
CA GLN A 159 8.43 -2.44 1.52
C GLN A 159 8.34 -1.74 2.88
N GLU A 160 8.08 -2.51 3.94
CA GLU A 160 8.19 -1.95 5.30
C GLU A 160 9.52 -1.22 5.38
N ASP A 161 9.51 -0.03 5.94
CA ASP A 161 10.73 0.74 6.13
C ASP A 161 11.71 -0.06 6.99
N LYS A 162 12.49 -0.92 6.33
CA LYS A 162 13.65 -1.54 6.95
C LYS A 162 14.66 -0.49 7.43
N ASN A 163 14.41 0.78 7.07
CA ASN A 163 15.24 1.93 7.40
C ASN A 163 14.57 2.93 8.36
N MET A 164 13.36 2.68 8.88
CA MET A 164 12.89 3.45 10.02
C MET A 164 13.45 2.83 11.28
N ALA A 165 14.23 3.63 12.02
CA ALA A 165 14.69 3.23 13.35
C ALA A 165 13.52 2.66 14.15
N LYS A 166 13.66 1.42 14.62
CA LYS A 166 12.62 0.71 15.38
C LYS A 166 12.30 1.39 16.70
N PHE A 167 13.20 2.30 17.09
CA PHE A 167 13.06 3.15 18.27
C PHE A 167 13.34 4.60 17.86
N ILE A 168 12.55 5.53 18.38
CA ILE A 168 12.62 6.95 18.01
C ILE A 168 13.94 7.60 18.40
N ASP A 169 14.61 7.08 19.43
CA ASP A 169 15.87 7.57 19.99
C ASP A 169 17.12 6.91 19.40
N THR A 170 16.95 5.95 18.49
CA THR A 170 18.08 5.36 17.73
C THR A 170 18.22 5.97 16.34
N LYS A 171 17.27 6.79 15.89
CA LYS A 171 17.31 7.41 14.57
C LYS A 171 18.54 8.30 14.39
N GLY A 172 19.39 7.93 13.43
CA GLY A 172 20.68 8.61 13.17
C GLY A 172 21.80 8.24 14.15
N HIS A 173 21.56 7.37 15.11
CA HIS A 173 22.59 6.85 16.00
C HIS A 173 23.49 5.85 15.27
N TYR A 174 24.81 5.82 15.56
CA TYR A 174 25.76 4.94 14.88
C TYR A 174 25.40 3.43 14.96
N ALA A 175 24.71 3.02 16.01
CA ALA A 175 24.26 1.65 16.23
C ALA A 175 22.82 1.36 15.73
N GLU A 176 22.13 2.32 15.11
CA GLU A 176 20.73 2.21 14.68
C GLU A 176 20.49 0.88 13.94
N LYS A 177 21.25 0.63 12.89
CA LYS A 177 21.10 -0.57 12.06
C LYS A 177 21.27 -1.87 12.85
N ALA A 178 22.28 -1.94 13.72
CA ALA A 178 22.51 -3.12 14.53
C ALA A 178 21.39 -3.35 15.56
N ILE A 179 20.86 -2.29 16.16
CA ILE A 179 19.77 -2.36 17.11
C ILE A 179 18.49 -2.86 16.42
N ASP A 180 18.21 -2.35 15.23
CA ASP A 180 17.05 -2.75 14.43
C ASP A 180 17.12 -4.23 14.01
N GLU A 181 18.27 -4.68 13.51
CA GLU A 181 18.52 -6.08 13.17
C GLU A 181 18.32 -7.01 14.37
N LEU A 182 18.92 -6.66 15.53
CA LEU A 182 18.81 -7.45 16.74
C LEU A 182 17.39 -7.48 17.32
N LYS A 183 16.61 -6.39 17.14
CA LYS A 183 15.19 -6.36 17.51
C LYS A 183 14.38 -7.31 16.64
N ASP A 184 14.60 -7.34 15.32
CA ASP A 184 13.92 -8.26 14.39
C ASP A 184 14.21 -9.72 14.71
N MET A 185 15.43 -10.01 15.12
CA MET A 185 15.84 -11.33 15.60
C MET A 185 15.28 -11.69 16.99
N GLY A 186 14.62 -10.75 17.67
CA GLY A 186 14.12 -10.93 19.04
C GLY A 186 15.22 -11.02 20.10
N ILE A 187 16.44 -10.61 19.77
CA ILE A 187 17.62 -10.65 20.65
C ILE A 187 17.54 -9.51 21.66
N VAL A 188 17.18 -8.31 21.23
CA VAL A 188 17.04 -7.12 22.08
C VAL A 188 15.60 -6.65 22.15
N LYS A 189 15.29 -5.90 23.22
CA LYS A 189 14.03 -5.19 23.42
C LYS A 189 14.33 -3.75 23.82
N GLY A 190 13.40 -2.84 23.52
CA GLY A 190 13.47 -1.47 24.03
C GLY A 190 13.21 -1.39 25.53
N VAL A 191 13.65 -0.31 26.15
CA VAL A 191 13.29 0.04 27.54
C VAL A 191 11.80 0.38 27.62
N THR A 192 11.25 0.95 26.53
CA THR A 192 9.82 1.12 26.30
C THR A 192 9.47 0.58 24.90
N GLU A 193 8.18 0.65 24.52
CA GLU A 193 7.72 0.22 23.20
C GLU A 193 8.45 0.94 22.04
N ASN A 194 8.79 2.22 22.25
CA ASN A 194 9.35 3.09 21.20
C ASN A 194 10.72 3.70 21.54
N LYS A 195 11.38 3.30 22.66
CA LYS A 195 12.71 3.79 23.05
C LYS A 195 13.63 2.65 23.42
N PHE A 196 14.88 2.73 22.95
CA PHE A 196 15.97 1.79 23.24
C PHE A 196 16.95 2.28 24.30
N MET A 197 17.21 3.59 24.35
CA MET A 197 18.19 4.26 25.20
C MET A 197 19.62 3.75 24.91
N PRO A 198 20.16 3.98 23.72
CA PRO A 198 21.39 3.33 23.26
C PRO A 198 22.64 3.72 24.05
N ASP A 199 22.65 4.90 24.67
CA ASP A 199 23.82 5.44 25.41
C ASP A 199 23.69 5.22 26.94
N GLU A 200 22.60 4.60 27.41
CA GLU A 200 22.38 4.38 28.84
C GLU A 200 23.04 3.08 29.34
N PRO A 201 23.50 3.05 30.61
CA PRO A 201 24.06 1.86 31.22
C PRO A 201 23.06 0.69 31.25
N ILE A 202 23.52 -0.51 30.93
CA ILE A 202 22.73 -1.73 30.95
C ILE A 202 22.99 -2.58 32.20
N LYS A 203 21.97 -3.24 32.72
CA LYS A 203 22.10 -4.19 33.82
C LYS A 203 22.75 -5.50 33.33
N ARG A 204 23.64 -6.10 34.15
CA ARG A 204 24.27 -7.39 33.83
C ARG A 204 23.25 -8.51 33.52
N ALA A 205 22.07 -8.49 34.18
CA ALA A 205 20.99 -9.41 33.91
C ALA A 205 20.44 -9.29 32.50
N ASP A 206 20.25 -8.05 32.00
CA ASP A 206 19.73 -7.80 30.66
C ASP A 206 20.72 -8.26 29.59
N VAL A 207 22.04 -8.04 29.81
CA VAL A 207 23.09 -8.60 28.94
C VAL A 207 22.99 -10.13 28.85
N ALA A 208 22.84 -10.80 29.99
CA ALA A 208 22.70 -12.26 30.02
C ALA A 208 21.48 -12.76 29.24
N ILE A 209 20.35 -12.03 29.30
CA ILE A 209 19.15 -12.32 28.52
C ILE A 209 19.41 -12.13 27.02
N MET A 210 20.07 -11.06 26.60
CA MET A 210 20.40 -10.81 25.20
C MET A 210 21.31 -11.90 24.63
N VAL A 211 22.36 -12.27 25.37
CA VAL A 211 23.27 -13.37 24.97
C VAL A 211 22.52 -14.69 24.81
N ARG A 212 21.66 -15.03 25.78
CA ARG A 212 20.80 -16.22 25.69
C ARG A 212 19.90 -16.19 24.45
N ASN A 213 19.26 -15.06 24.17
CA ASN A 213 18.39 -14.91 23.00
C ASN A 213 19.18 -15.05 21.69
N ALA A 214 20.41 -14.51 21.61
CA ALA A 214 21.30 -14.68 20.46
C ALA A 214 21.64 -16.16 20.23
N ILE A 215 22.01 -16.87 21.29
CA ILE A 215 22.30 -18.32 21.21
C ILE A 215 21.08 -19.08 20.71
N ARG A 216 19.89 -18.79 21.23
CA ARG A 216 18.64 -19.42 20.79
C ARG A 216 18.33 -19.15 19.33
N TYR A 217 18.50 -17.92 18.88
CA TYR A 217 18.29 -17.55 17.48
C TYR A 217 19.22 -18.36 16.54
N ILE A 218 20.51 -18.49 16.90
CA ILE A 218 21.50 -19.21 16.09
C ILE A 218 21.25 -20.72 16.12
N THR A 219 20.87 -21.27 17.27
CA THR A 219 20.74 -22.74 17.45
C THR A 219 19.34 -23.28 17.18
N GLY A 220 18.35 -22.40 16.97
CA GLY A 220 16.94 -22.79 16.78
C GLY A 220 16.28 -23.42 18.00
N LYS A 221 16.82 -23.22 19.21
CA LYS A 221 16.35 -23.83 20.48
C LYS A 221 15.59 -22.84 21.33
#